data_b5562cad8b5634f2c4f7631bd5e45c14
#
_entry.id   b5562cad8b5634f2c4f7631bd5e45c14
#
_cell.length_a   1.000
_cell.length_b   1.000
_cell.length_c   1.000
_cell.angle_alpha   90.00
_cell.angle_beta   90.00
_cell.angle_gamma   90.00
#
_symmetry.space_group_name_H-M   'P 1'
#
loop_
_entity.id
_entity.type
_entity.pdbx_description
1 polymer ?
#
loop_
_entity_poly.entity_id
_entity_poly.type
_entity_poly.pdbx_seq_one_letter_code
_entity_poly.pdbx_strand_id
1 'polypeptide(L)'
;FRRVLFRSDETALELARKRMIGNIRQSSTEPKVLARHVFRQMMYGPENVLSNSALASEKEVAAITMEDIKTFYKTHIVPGQATFDFVGGYEKKEVMKFLQPLARTWTTGGASQERLNLNFMAPQAKVYFVDYPGAKQSYILLGCPAMPKASNDYYPAKMVNQLLGASSNALLFDVLRLQHGYTYGAYSFFDCGKYANEFRATSSVQAAYTLEAMQLFKSCISTYGEQFTEQSLVKTKDAMFKENAAAFEMPDARLDLLSEMTVDGLPVDDLKRQEQLLKRMTLPEAKACIRNWLDYDRMFFVVVGDAASQLDRIRKSGLGEVKVVDLQELR
;
A
#
# COMPACT_ATOMS: atom_id res chain seq x y z
N PHE A 1 -11.10 -13.63 -27.13
CA PHE A 1 -10.37 -12.44 -27.63
C PHE A 1 -11.24 -11.49 -28.48
N ARG A 2 -12.19 -11.99 -29.31
CA ARG A 2 -13.14 -11.12 -30.04
C ARG A 2 -14.10 -10.29 -29.17
N ARG A 3 -14.26 -10.64 -27.87
CA ARG A 3 -15.09 -9.89 -26.92
C ARG A 3 -14.38 -8.75 -26.19
N VAL A 4 -13.09 -8.65 -26.31
CA VAL A 4 -12.24 -7.59 -25.70
C VAL A 4 -11.87 -6.50 -26.71
N LEU A 5 -12.47 -6.48 -27.89
CA LEU A 5 -12.44 -5.28 -28.71
C LEU A 5 -13.17 -4.20 -27.94
N PHE A 6 -12.40 -3.24 -27.41
CA PHE A 6 -12.89 -2.05 -26.76
C PHE A 6 -13.94 -1.39 -27.65
N ARG A 7 -15.19 -1.66 -27.35
CA ARG A 7 -16.32 -0.96 -27.96
C ARG A 7 -16.41 0.36 -27.25
N SER A 8 -15.93 1.41 -27.90
CA SER A 8 -16.17 2.79 -27.45
C SER A 8 -17.65 3.07 -27.55
N ASP A 9 -18.39 2.69 -26.52
CA ASP A 9 -19.85 2.79 -26.41
C ASP A 9 -20.16 3.86 -25.37
N GLU A 10 -20.87 4.90 -25.81
CA GLU A 10 -21.27 6.03 -24.96
C GLU A 10 -22.10 5.57 -23.76
N THR A 11 -22.97 4.59 -23.95
CA THR A 11 -23.79 4.02 -22.87
C THR A 11 -22.93 3.34 -21.82
N ALA A 12 -21.89 2.62 -22.25
CA ALA A 12 -20.94 1.98 -21.34
C ALA A 12 -20.12 3.02 -20.58
N LEU A 13 -19.71 4.11 -21.22
CA LEU A 13 -19.01 5.22 -20.57
C LEU A 13 -19.88 5.88 -19.49
N GLU A 14 -21.15 6.19 -19.80
CA GLU A 14 -22.08 6.77 -18.84
C GLU A 14 -22.31 5.85 -17.63
N LEU A 15 -22.44 4.55 -17.86
CA LEU A 15 -22.58 3.57 -16.77
C LEU A 15 -21.33 3.50 -15.91
N ALA A 16 -20.13 3.48 -16.53
CA ALA A 16 -18.85 3.48 -15.81
C ALA A 16 -18.68 4.77 -14.98
N ARG A 17 -18.99 5.94 -15.55
CA ARG A 17 -18.95 7.25 -14.89
C ARG A 17 -19.86 7.25 -13.64
N LYS A 18 -21.12 6.83 -13.79
CA LYS A 18 -22.07 6.76 -12.67
C LYS A 18 -21.57 5.82 -11.54
N ARG A 19 -21.03 4.66 -11.92
CA ARG A 19 -20.45 3.73 -10.94
C ARG A 19 -19.24 4.33 -10.21
N MET A 20 -18.34 4.98 -10.95
CA MET A 20 -17.13 5.58 -10.39
C MET A 20 -17.48 6.73 -9.44
N ILE A 21 -18.40 7.62 -9.81
CA ILE A 21 -18.88 8.70 -8.94
C ILE A 21 -19.56 8.10 -7.70
N GLY A 22 -20.38 7.07 -7.83
CA GLY A 22 -20.97 6.36 -6.71
C GLY A 22 -19.93 5.78 -5.74
N ASN A 23 -18.89 5.14 -6.29
CA ASN A 23 -17.77 4.60 -5.50
C ASN A 23 -16.98 5.72 -4.79
N ILE A 24 -16.72 6.85 -5.46
CA ILE A 24 -16.05 8.01 -4.84
C ILE A 24 -16.84 8.53 -3.65
N ARG A 25 -18.16 8.71 -3.80
CA ARG A 25 -19.04 9.15 -2.72
C ARG A 25 -19.05 8.19 -1.55
N GLN A 26 -19.15 6.90 -1.81
CA GLN A 26 -19.08 5.87 -0.76
C GLN A 26 -17.72 5.90 -0.08
N SER A 27 -16.64 5.87 -0.84
CA SER A 27 -15.26 5.87 -0.32
C SER A 27 -14.95 7.12 0.52
N SER A 28 -15.56 8.28 0.19
CA SER A 28 -15.37 9.53 0.93
C SER A 28 -15.99 9.52 2.33
N THR A 29 -16.80 8.51 2.66
CA THR A 29 -17.35 8.31 4.01
C THR A 29 -16.59 7.25 4.81
N GLU A 30 -15.57 6.61 4.23
CA GLU A 30 -14.80 5.57 4.90
C GLU A 30 -13.54 6.13 5.58
N PRO A 31 -13.43 6.11 6.93
CA PRO A 31 -12.27 6.66 7.64
C PRO A 31 -10.92 6.11 7.18
N LYS A 32 -10.85 4.83 6.84
CA LYS A 32 -9.66 4.18 6.29
C LYS A 32 -9.22 4.78 4.95
N VAL A 33 -10.17 5.06 4.06
CA VAL A 33 -9.89 5.64 2.74
C VAL A 33 -9.45 7.09 2.88
N LEU A 34 -10.14 7.86 3.74
CA LEU A 34 -9.76 9.23 4.09
C LEU A 34 -8.34 9.31 4.64
N ALA A 35 -8.02 8.46 5.62
CA ALA A 35 -6.69 8.44 6.22
C ALA A 35 -5.60 8.13 5.18
N ARG A 36 -5.83 7.16 4.30
CA ARG A 36 -4.86 6.79 3.26
C ARG A 36 -4.69 7.90 2.21
N HIS A 37 -5.78 8.57 1.85
CA HIS A 37 -5.73 9.71 0.94
C HIS A 37 -4.87 10.83 1.51
N VAL A 38 -5.18 11.29 2.74
CA VAL A 38 -4.39 12.32 3.42
C VAL A 38 -2.93 11.91 3.58
N PHE A 39 -2.67 10.65 3.96
CA PHE A 39 -1.32 10.15 4.13
C PHE A 39 -0.50 10.27 2.83
N ARG A 40 -1.06 9.89 1.69
CA ARG A 40 -0.39 10.00 0.39
C ARG A 40 -0.23 11.44 -0.07
N GLN A 41 -1.22 12.30 0.17
CA GLN A 41 -1.12 13.73 -0.11
C GLN A 41 0.04 14.37 0.67
N MET A 42 0.20 14.01 1.93
CA MET A 42 1.29 14.53 2.77
C MET A 42 2.66 13.96 2.38
N MET A 43 2.70 12.72 1.83
CA MET A 43 3.94 12.09 1.38
C MET A 43 4.44 12.58 0.03
N TYR A 44 3.54 12.74 -0.94
CA TYR A 44 3.90 12.98 -2.34
C TYR A 44 3.54 14.40 -2.82
N GLY A 45 2.68 15.10 -2.08
CA GLY A 45 2.11 16.38 -2.50
C GLY A 45 0.86 16.21 -3.36
N PRO A 46 -0.03 17.25 -3.38
CA PRO A 46 -1.34 17.17 -4.03
C PRO A 46 -1.26 16.99 -5.55
N GLU A 47 -0.25 17.57 -6.20
CA GLU A 47 -0.07 17.52 -7.65
C GLU A 47 0.58 16.22 -8.16
N ASN A 48 0.95 15.31 -7.26
CA ASN A 48 1.63 14.08 -7.63
C ASN A 48 0.60 12.97 -7.93
N VAL A 49 0.75 12.29 -9.06
CA VAL A 49 -0.11 11.16 -9.43
C VAL A 49 -0.13 10.05 -8.37
N LEU A 50 0.96 9.89 -7.60
CA LEU A 50 1.03 8.91 -6.51
C LEU A 50 0.18 9.29 -5.29
N SER A 51 -0.25 10.54 -5.20
CA SER A 51 -1.22 11.01 -4.20
C SER A 51 -2.65 10.64 -4.56
N ASN A 52 -2.93 10.36 -5.83
CA ASN A 52 -4.26 9.97 -6.27
C ASN A 52 -4.70 8.69 -5.56
N SER A 53 -5.91 8.71 -5.08
CA SER A 53 -6.52 7.60 -4.34
C SER A 53 -7.91 7.30 -4.89
N ALA A 54 -8.67 6.48 -4.19
CA ALA A 54 -10.09 6.24 -4.48
C ALA A 54 -10.98 7.52 -4.34
N LEU A 55 -10.40 8.65 -3.94
CA LEU A 55 -11.06 9.95 -3.78
C LEU A 55 -10.73 10.90 -4.95
N ALA A 56 -10.73 10.40 -6.19
CA ALA A 56 -10.68 11.24 -7.37
C ALA A 56 -11.80 12.29 -7.38
N SER A 57 -11.58 13.41 -8.05
CA SER A 57 -12.59 14.46 -8.17
C SER A 57 -13.80 13.97 -8.98
N GLU A 58 -15.01 14.05 -8.39
CA GLU A 58 -16.26 13.76 -9.13
C GLU A 58 -16.39 14.62 -10.38
N LYS A 59 -15.94 15.89 -10.32
CA LYS A 59 -15.96 16.83 -11.43
C LYS A 59 -15.05 16.37 -12.58
N GLU A 60 -13.85 15.90 -12.25
CA GLU A 60 -12.91 15.35 -13.24
C GLU A 60 -13.46 14.09 -13.89
N VAL A 61 -14.01 13.15 -13.10
CA VAL A 61 -14.66 11.94 -13.64
C VAL A 61 -15.84 12.28 -14.52
N ALA A 62 -16.65 13.29 -14.16
CA ALA A 62 -17.79 13.74 -14.97
C ALA A 62 -17.34 14.38 -16.28
N ALA A 63 -16.16 14.99 -16.33
CA ALA A 63 -15.61 15.66 -17.51
C ALA A 63 -14.97 14.70 -18.53
N ILE A 64 -14.65 13.45 -18.16
CA ILE A 64 -14.02 12.48 -19.07
C ILE A 64 -14.92 12.23 -20.28
N THR A 65 -14.37 12.42 -21.47
CA THR A 65 -15.07 12.22 -22.74
C THR A 65 -14.72 10.87 -23.39
N MET A 66 -15.50 10.44 -24.35
CA MET A 66 -15.17 9.26 -25.17
C MET A 66 -13.87 9.45 -25.97
N GLU A 67 -13.54 10.69 -26.36
CA GLU A 67 -12.29 10.98 -27.07
C GLU A 67 -11.06 10.85 -26.15
N ASP A 68 -11.18 11.27 -24.88
CA ASP A 68 -10.13 11.07 -23.90
C ASP A 68 -9.83 9.58 -23.72
N ILE A 69 -10.88 8.76 -23.62
CA ILE A 69 -10.72 7.30 -23.48
C ILE A 69 -10.06 6.69 -24.71
N LYS A 70 -10.47 7.10 -25.93
CA LYS A 70 -9.86 6.60 -27.17
C LYS A 70 -8.39 7.03 -27.29
N THR A 71 -8.09 8.25 -26.89
CA THR A 71 -6.72 8.78 -26.89
C THR A 71 -5.86 8.02 -25.90
N PHE A 72 -6.33 7.84 -24.65
CA PHE A 72 -5.66 7.05 -23.65
C PHE A 72 -5.39 5.61 -24.13
N TYR A 73 -6.40 4.95 -24.70
CA TYR A 73 -6.26 3.59 -25.23
C TYR A 73 -5.18 3.50 -26.31
N LYS A 74 -5.20 4.41 -27.29
CA LYS A 74 -4.20 4.43 -28.37
C LYS A 74 -2.78 4.71 -27.89
N THR A 75 -2.65 5.53 -26.83
CA THR A 75 -1.35 5.97 -26.34
C THR A 75 -0.73 4.98 -25.37
N HIS A 76 -1.56 4.39 -24.50
CA HIS A 76 -1.06 3.62 -23.35
C HIS A 76 -1.28 2.11 -23.47
N ILE A 77 -2.30 1.65 -24.22
CA ILE A 77 -2.54 0.21 -24.41
C ILE A 77 -1.83 -0.24 -25.69
N VAL A 78 -0.51 -0.37 -25.59
CA VAL A 78 0.37 -0.63 -26.73
C VAL A 78 1.24 -1.89 -26.50
N PRO A 79 1.60 -2.64 -27.58
CA PRO A 79 2.32 -3.89 -27.45
C PRO A 79 3.68 -3.75 -26.76
N GLY A 80 4.36 -2.59 -26.91
CA GLY A 80 5.65 -2.33 -26.26
C GLY A 80 5.61 -2.18 -24.74
N GLN A 81 4.40 -2.03 -24.16
CA GLN A 81 4.19 -1.97 -22.69
C GLN A 81 3.47 -3.20 -22.15
N ALA A 82 3.10 -4.13 -23.01
CA ALA A 82 2.35 -5.32 -22.62
C ALA A 82 3.29 -6.47 -22.29
N THR A 83 3.02 -7.17 -21.21
CA THR A 83 3.63 -8.44 -20.86
C THR A 83 2.54 -9.50 -20.77
N PHE A 84 2.89 -10.71 -21.17
CA PHE A 84 2.02 -11.87 -21.10
C PHE A 84 2.62 -12.89 -20.15
N ASP A 85 2.02 -13.01 -18.96
CA ASP A 85 2.40 -14.00 -17.96
C ASP A 85 1.51 -15.24 -18.13
N PHE A 86 2.12 -16.42 -18.13
CA PHE A 86 1.43 -17.68 -18.34
C PHE A 86 1.90 -18.74 -17.34
N VAL A 87 0.94 -19.39 -16.68
CA VAL A 87 1.17 -20.56 -15.82
C VAL A 87 0.18 -21.65 -16.23
N GLY A 88 0.70 -22.82 -16.60
CA GLY A 88 -0.15 -23.95 -17.00
C GLY A 88 0.63 -25.10 -17.59
N GLY A 89 -0.08 -26.19 -17.91
CA GLY A 89 0.48 -27.41 -18.43
C GLY A 89 0.65 -27.45 -19.96
N TYR A 90 0.81 -26.30 -20.62
CA TYR A 90 1.01 -26.22 -22.07
C TYR A 90 2.49 -25.99 -22.43
N GLU A 91 2.91 -26.55 -23.55
CA GLU A 91 4.23 -26.30 -24.09
C GLU A 91 4.34 -24.84 -24.59
N LYS A 92 5.52 -24.23 -24.40
CA LYS A 92 5.79 -22.85 -24.86
C LYS A 92 5.38 -22.62 -26.32
N LYS A 93 5.60 -23.62 -27.18
CA LYS A 93 5.27 -23.55 -28.62
C LYS A 93 3.77 -23.41 -28.85
N GLU A 94 2.94 -24.05 -28.03
CA GLU A 94 1.48 -23.97 -28.12
C GLU A 94 1.00 -22.59 -27.69
N VAL A 95 1.50 -22.09 -26.56
CA VAL A 95 1.21 -20.73 -26.07
C VAL A 95 1.58 -19.68 -27.13
N MET A 96 2.76 -19.81 -27.73
CA MET A 96 3.19 -18.89 -28.79
C MET A 96 2.28 -18.92 -30.02
N LYS A 97 1.69 -20.08 -30.41
CA LYS A 97 0.69 -20.13 -31.47
C LYS A 97 -0.58 -19.35 -31.14
N PHE A 98 -1.03 -19.37 -29.88
CA PHE A 98 -2.18 -18.56 -29.43
C PHE A 98 -1.91 -17.05 -29.52
N LEU A 99 -0.66 -16.64 -29.28
CA LEU A 99 -0.28 -15.22 -29.29
C LEU A 99 0.00 -14.68 -30.71
N GLN A 100 0.29 -15.55 -31.70
CA GLN A 100 0.59 -15.12 -33.07
C GLN A 100 -0.48 -14.22 -33.72
N PRO A 101 -1.81 -14.50 -33.62
CA PRO A 101 -2.82 -13.63 -34.18
C PRO A 101 -2.81 -12.22 -33.55
N LEU A 102 -2.57 -12.16 -32.22
CA LEU A 102 -2.45 -10.90 -31.49
C LEU A 102 -1.21 -10.13 -31.98
N ALA A 103 -0.05 -10.77 -32.04
CA ALA A 103 1.20 -10.16 -32.49
C ALA A 103 1.11 -9.60 -33.94
N ARG A 104 0.28 -10.21 -34.81
CA ARG A 104 0.07 -9.74 -36.19
C ARG A 104 -0.86 -8.55 -36.28
N THR A 105 -1.83 -8.44 -35.38
CA THR A 105 -2.90 -7.41 -35.46
C THR A 105 -2.63 -6.23 -34.54
N TRP A 106 -1.86 -6.42 -33.48
CA TRP A 106 -1.53 -5.39 -32.51
C TRP A 106 -0.09 -4.90 -32.70
N THR A 107 0.11 -4.07 -33.74
CA THR A 107 1.44 -3.68 -34.21
C THR A 107 1.77 -2.20 -33.99
N THR A 108 0.80 -1.39 -33.54
CA THR A 108 0.93 0.07 -33.49
C THR A 108 1.14 0.56 -32.06
N GLY A 109 1.99 1.56 -31.92
CA GLY A 109 2.21 2.32 -30.69
C GLY A 109 3.61 2.14 -30.11
N GLY A 110 4.35 3.25 -30.04
CA GLY A 110 5.55 3.38 -29.21
C GLY A 110 5.14 3.77 -27.82
N ALA A 111 5.72 3.12 -26.81
CA ALA A 111 5.48 3.47 -25.42
C ALA A 111 6.04 4.86 -25.10
N SER A 112 5.19 5.81 -24.75
CA SER A 112 5.63 7.00 -24.02
C SER A 112 5.73 6.61 -22.54
N GLN A 113 6.95 6.50 -22.02
CA GLN A 113 7.14 6.39 -20.58
C GLN A 113 7.14 7.80 -20.00
N GLU A 114 6.05 8.17 -19.38
CA GLU A 114 6.05 9.36 -18.52
C GLU A 114 6.98 9.13 -17.32
N ARG A 115 7.85 10.11 -17.06
CA ARG A 115 8.69 10.09 -15.86
C ARG A 115 7.85 10.55 -14.69
N LEU A 116 7.54 9.63 -13.78
CA LEU A 116 6.87 9.97 -12.54
C LEU A 116 7.84 10.69 -11.59
N ASN A 117 7.33 11.70 -10.91
CA ASN A 117 8.04 12.29 -9.78
C ASN A 117 7.88 11.34 -8.56
N LEU A 118 8.97 10.70 -8.16
CA LEU A 118 8.99 9.76 -7.04
C LEU A 118 9.54 10.38 -5.75
N ASN A 119 9.71 11.70 -5.72
CA ASN A 119 10.23 12.38 -4.54
C ASN A 119 9.18 12.42 -3.44
N PHE A 120 9.62 12.16 -2.23
CA PHE A 120 8.82 12.32 -1.03
C PHE A 120 8.94 13.75 -0.49
N MET A 121 7.83 14.24 0.05
CA MET A 121 7.82 15.50 0.80
C MET A 121 8.13 15.23 2.27
N ALA A 122 8.85 16.15 2.91
CA ALA A 122 8.98 16.12 4.35
C ALA A 122 7.63 16.46 4.99
N PRO A 123 7.12 15.66 5.93
CA PRO A 123 5.87 15.98 6.62
C PRO A 123 6.03 17.28 7.43
N GLN A 124 5.02 18.15 7.35
CA GLN A 124 5.01 19.44 8.04
C GLN A 124 4.53 19.33 9.50
N ALA A 125 3.93 18.22 9.87
CA ALA A 125 3.44 17.95 11.22
C ALA A 125 3.63 16.49 11.58
N LYS A 126 3.63 16.19 12.89
CA LYS A 126 3.71 14.79 13.38
C LYS A 126 2.35 14.10 13.36
N VAL A 127 1.27 14.86 13.47
CA VAL A 127 -0.11 14.37 13.47
C VAL A 127 -0.95 15.19 12.50
N TYR A 128 -1.57 14.55 11.55
CA TYR A 128 -2.62 15.12 10.70
C TYR A 128 -3.96 14.57 11.18
N PHE A 129 -4.85 15.46 11.58
CA PHE A 129 -6.15 15.09 12.12
C PHE A 129 -7.25 15.48 11.12
N VAL A 130 -8.07 14.51 10.75
CA VAL A 130 -9.28 14.68 9.92
C VAL A 130 -10.49 14.58 10.82
N ASP A 131 -11.29 15.66 10.87
CA ASP A 131 -12.51 15.66 11.67
C ASP A 131 -13.59 14.79 11.01
N TYR A 132 -14.12 13.87 11.79
CA TYR A 132 -15.24 13.01 11.44
C TYR A 132 -16.28 13.07 12.59
N PRO A 133 -17.16 14.08 12.59
CA PRO A 133 -18.02 14.39 13.73
C PRO A 133 -18.89 13.22 14.19
N GLY A 134 -18.91 12.98 15.49
CA GLY A 134 -19.71 11.93 16.12
C GLY A 134 -19.17 10.49 15.91
N ALA A 135 -17.98 10.32 15.36
CA ALA A 135 -17.35 9.03 15.18
C ALA A 135 -17.18 8.27 16.49
N LYS A 136 -17.69 7.04 16.56
CA LYS A 136 -17.52 6.14 17.72
C LYS A 136 -16.17 5.43 17.72
N GLN A 137 -15.48 5.44 16.60
CA GLN A 137 -14.13 4.90 16.42
C GLN A 137 -13.26 5.93 15.73
N SER A 138 -11.97 5.93 16.05
CA SER A 138 -10.96 6.64 15.28
C SER A 138 -10.16 5.66 14.43
N TYR A 139 -9.93 6.00 13.16
CA TYR A 139 -8.95 5.28 12.35
C TYR A 139 -7.60 5.95 12.50
N ILE A 140 -6.61 5.17 12.92
CA ILE A 140 -5.23 5.61 13.11
C ILE A 140 -4.37 4.97 12.01
N LEU A 141 -3.60 5.78 11.31
CA LEU A 141 -2.55 5.37 10.40
C LEU A 141 -1.26 6.06 10.84
N LEU A 142 -0.23 5.30 11.15
CA LEU A 142 1.13 5.76 11.39
C LEU A 142 2.02 5.23 10.28
N GLY A 143 2.81 6.08 9.64
CA GLY A 143 3.65 5.60 8.56
C GLY A 143 4.69 6.59 8.07
N CYS A 144 5.48 6.15 7.11
CA CYS A 144 6.53 6.92 6.44
C CYS A 144 6.79 6.38 5.03
N PRO A 145 7.54 7.13 4.20
CA PRO A 145 8.07 6.61 2.96
C PRO A 145 8.94 5.35 3.18
N ALA A 146 8.85 4.41 2.23
CA ALA A 146 9.65 3.19 2.23
C ALA A 146 10.45 3.04 0.93
N MET A 147 11.10 1.89 0.76
CA MET A 147 11.91 1.55 -0.40
C MET A 147 11.06 0.93 -1.52
N PRO A 148 11.47 1.03 -2.80
CA PRO A 148 10.88 0.24 -3.87
C PRO A 148 11.02 -1.27 -3.62
N LYS A 149 10.06 -2.05 -4.13
CA LYS A 149 10.06 -3.51 -3.95
C LYS A 149 11.30 -4.20 -4.53
N ALA A 150 11.85 -3.64 -5.61
CA ALA A 150 13.11 -4.12 -6.20
C ALA A 150 14.38 -3.78 -5.37
N SER A 151 14.24 -3.04 -4.26
CA SER A 151 15.37 -2.74 -3.37
C SER A 151 15.83 -3.99 -2.60
N ASN A 152 17.14 -4.10 -2.39
CA ASN A 152 17.71 -5.15 -1.54
C ASN A 152 17.21 -5.08 -0.08
N ASP A 153 16.69 -3.94 0.36
CA ASP A 153 16.18 -3.73 1.73
C ASP A 153 14.73 -4.18 1.90
N TYR A 154 13.98 -4.37 0.79
CA TYR A 154 12.55 -4.68 0.89
C TYR A 154 12.28 -5.99 1.62
N TYR A 155 12.94 -7.07 1.21
CA TYR A 155 12.70 -8.38 1.82
C TYR A 155 13.18 -8.45 3.28
N PRO A 156 14.35 -7.90 3.66
CA PRO A 156 14.72 -7.69 5.06
C PRO A 156 13.68 -6.93 5.88
N ALA A 157 13.13 -5.85 5.31
CA ALA A 157 12.10 -5.04 5.98
C ALA A 157 10.79 -5.83 6.16
N LYS A 158 10.36 -6.58 5.14
CA LYS A 158 9.23 -7.50 5.22
C LYS A 158 9.46 -8.55 6.32
N MET A 159 10.68 -9.11 6.41
CA MET A 159 11.05 -10.08 7.45
C MET A 159 10.89 -9.51 8.85
N VAL A 160 11.50 -8.36 9.15
CA VAL A 160 11.42 -7.78 10.50
C VAL A 160 10.01 -7.30 10.85
N ASN A 161 9.19 -6.95 9.87
CA ASN A 161 7.79 -6.58 10.08
C ASN A 161 6.91 -7.78 10.48
N GLN A 162 7.33 -9.01 10.24
CA GLN A 162 6.52 -10.23 10.49
C GLN A 162 6.02 -10.30 11.93
N LEU A 163 6.88 -10.00 12.90
CA LEU A 163 6.53 -10.00 14.33
C LEU A 163 6.08 -8.63 14.85
N LEU A 164 6.24 -7.55 14.08
CA LEU A 164 5.72 -6.23 14.47
C LEU A 164 4.20 -6.16 14.25
N GLY A 165 3.72 -6.48 13.05
CA GLY A 165 2.31 -6.27 12.74
C GLY A 165 1.77 -7.02 11.53
N ALA A 166 2.50 -8.00 10.95
CA ALA A 166 2.04 -8.69 9.74
C ALA A 166 0.90 -9.69 9.98
N SER A 167 0.62 -10.05 11.24
CA SER A 167 -0.39 -11.06 11.58
C SER A 167 -1.06 -10.79 12.92
N SER A 168 -2.09 -11.59 13.25
CA SER A 168 -2.75 -11.58 14.57
C SER A 168 -1.89 -12.13 15.74
N ASN A 169 -0.71 -12.65 15.44
CA ASN A 169 0.26 -13.10 16.44
C ASN A 169 1.43 -12.11 16.61
N ALA A 170 1.33 -10.93 16.01
CA ALA A 170 2.36 -9.91 16.04
C ALA A 170 2.15 -8.92 17.21
N LEU A 171 3.22 -8.18 17.53
CA LEU A 171 3.28 -7.26 18.68
C LEU A 171 2.14 -6.23 18.70
N LEU A 172 1.86 -5.58 17.57
CA LEU A 172 0.81 -4.55 17.52
C LEU A 172 -0.58 -5.12 17.83
N PHE A 173 -0.87 -6.32 17.31
CA PHE A 173 -2.14 -6.98 17.62
C PHE A 173 -2.21 -7.41 19.09
N ASP A 174 -1.14 -8.01 19.61
CA ASP A 174 -1.06 -8.43 21.00
C ASP A 174 -1.29 -7.25 21.95
N VAL A 175 -0.53 -6.16 21.78
CA VAL A 175 -0.61 -5.00 22.67
C VAL A 175 -1.96 -4.29 22.56
N LEU A 176 -2.40 -3.89 21.35
CA LEU A 176 -3.60 -3.06 21.22
C LEU A 176 -4.90 -3.86 21.38
N ARG A 177 -4.89 -5.14 20.98
CA ARG A 177 -6.10 -6.01 21.01
C ARG A 177 -6.17 -6.85 22.27
N LEU A 178 -5.13 -7.67 22.54
CA LEU A 178 -5.21 -8.68 23.59
C LEU A 178 -4.96 -8.09 24.98
N GLN A 179 -3.97 -7.20 25.12
CA GLN A 179 -3.63 -6.62 26.42
C GLN A 179 -4.56 -5.45 26.79
N HIS A 180 -4.91 -4.57 25.84
CA HIS A 180 -5.66 -3.34 26.13
C HIS A 180 -7.12 -3.35 25.64
N GLY A 181 -7.49 -4.19 24.66
CA GLY A 181 -8.88 -4.28 24.17
C GLY A 181 -9.38 -3.05 23.42
N TYR A 182 -8.48 -2.17 22.93
CA TYR A 182 -8.87 -0.90 22.28
C TYR A 182 -9.39 -1.07 20.86
N THR A 183 -9.09 -2.19 20.22
CA THR A 183 -9.38 -2.47 18.82
C THR A 183 -9.74 -3.93 18.58
N TYR A 184 -10.27 -4.22 17.40
CA TYR A 184 -10.40 -5.58 16.87
C TYR A 184 -9.12 -6.07 16.16
N GLY A 185 -8.18 -5.17 15.82
CA GLY A 185 -6.90 -5.53 15.24
C GLY A 185 -6.03 -4.31 14.94
N ALA A 186 -4.72 -4.50 15.06
CA ALA A 186 -3.70 -3.55 14.69
C ALA A 186 -2.63 -4.26 13.86
N TYR A 187 -2.29 -3.71 12.70
CA TYR A 187 -1.42 -4.36 11.73
C TYR A 187 -0.42 -3.37 11.13
N SER A 188 0.69 -3.89 10.61
CA SER A 188 1.65 -3.09 9.85
C SER A 188 2.07 -3.77 8.55
N PHE A 189 2.38 -2.95 7.54
CA PHE A 189 2.66 -3.40 6.18
C PHE A 189 3.76 -2.53 5.56
N PHE A 190 4.65 -3.16 4.79
CA PHE A 190 5.40 -2.50 3.74
C PHE A 190 4.61 -2.66 2.44
N ASP A 191 3.84 -1.62 2.08
CA ASP A 191 3.08 -1.56 0.83
C ASP A 191 3.98 -0.93 -0.24
N CYS A 192 4.75 -1.77 -0.89
CA CYS A 192 5.80 -1.38 -1.81
C CYS A 192 5.57 -1.99 -3.19
N GLY A 193 5.81 -1.21 -4.21
CA GLY A 193 5.78 -1.60 -5.61
C GLY A 193 6.90 -0.91 -6.38
N LYS A 194 6.68 -0.74 -7.66
CA LYS A 194 7.65 -0.05 -8.53
C LYS A 194 7.75 1.46 -8.21
N TYR A 195 6.64 2.10 -7.84
CA TYR A 195 6.54 3.56 -7.74
C TYR A 195 6.13 4.05 -6.35
N ALA A 196 4.99 3.61 -5.84
CA ALA A 196 4.46 4.04 -4.55
C ALA A 196 4.95 3.10 -3.45
N ASN A 197 5.64 3.65 -2.44
CA ASN A 197 6.33 2.86 -1.44
C ASN A 197 6.13 3.46 -0.05
N GLU A 198 5.44 2.73 0.82
CA GLU A 198 5.07 3.20 2.14
C GLU A 198 5.15 2.09 3.20
N PHE A 199 5.64 2.42 4.39
CA PHE A 199 5.36 1.65 5.60
C PHE A 199 4.12 2.24 6.27
N ARG A 200 3.20 1.37 6.68
CA ARG A 200 2.00 1.77 7.42
C ARG A 200 1.73 0.82 8.58
N ALA A 201 1.44 1.38 9.74
CA ALA A 201 0.84 0.70 10.87
C ALA A 201 -0.56 1.28 11.09
N THR A 202 -1.60 0.46 11.18
CA THR A 202 -3.00 0.91 11.16
C THR A 202 -3.86 0.20 12.18
N SER A 203 -4.86 0.91 12.69
CA SER A 203 -5.92 0.33 13.53
C SER A 203 -7.17 1.20 13.51
N SER A 204 -8.34 0.55 13.67
CA SER A 204 -9.58 1.23 14.08
C SER A 204 -9.77 0.99 15.56
N VAL A 205 -9.76 2.06 16.36
CA VAL A 205 -9.86 1.98 17.83
C VAL A 205 -11.13 2.66 18.31
N GLN A 206 -11.63 2.28 19.48
CA GLN A 206 -12.72 3.03 20.13
C GLN A 206 -12.28 4.47 20.37
N ALA A 207 -13.13 5.45 20.07
CA ALA A 207 -12.79 6.87 20.13
C ALA A 207 -12.20 7.30 21.50
N ALA A 208 -12.70 6.73 22.59
CA ALA A 208 -12.21 7.02 23.94
C ALA A 208 -10.73 6.71 24.16
N TYR A 209 -10.16 5.77 23.37
CA TYR A 209 -8.78 5.30 23.52
C TYR A 209 -7.87 5.71 22.35
N THR A 210 -8.27 6.73 21.57
CA THR A 210 -7.50 7.20 20.42
C THR A 210 -6.07 7.60 20.79
N LEU A 211 -5.93 8.46 21.80
CA LEU A 211 -4.62 8.94 22.24
C LEU A 211 -3.77 7.82 22.82
N GLU A 212 -4.35 6.98 23.67
CA GLU A 212 -3.67 5.84 24.30
C GLU A 212 -3.15 4.86 23.23
N ALA A 213 -3.95 4.58 22.21
CA ALA A 213 -3.54 3.74 21.09
C ALA A 213 -2.39 4.37 20.27
N MET A 214 -2.42 5.68 20.03
CA MET A 214 -1.32 6.40 19.37
C MET A 214 -0.02 6.29 20.19
N GLN A 215 -0.10 6.41 21.50
CA GLN A 215 1.05 6.24 22.40
C GLN A 215 1.60 4.82 22.39
N LEU A 216 0.72 3.81 22.31
CA LEU A 216 1.12 2.41 22.16
C LEU A 216 1.79 2.14 20.82
N PHE A 217 1.28 2.69 19.70
CA PHE A 217 1.97 2.60 18.42
C PHE A 217 3.39 3.17 18.50
N LYS A 218 3.54 4.38 19.08
CA LYS A 218 4.85 4.99 19.31
C LYS A 218 5.75 4.07 20.13
N SER A 219 5.29 3.61 21.28
CA SER A 219 6.06 2.76 22.19
C SER A 219 6.49 1.46 21.51
N CYS A 220 5.55 0.73 20.90
CA CYS A 220 5.84 -0.54 20.23
C CYS A 220 6.92 -0.37 19.14
N ILE A 221 6.81 0.66 18.29
CA ILE A 221 7.77 0.86 17.20
C ILE A 221 9.12 1.33 17.75
N SER A 222 9.14 2.30 18.67
CA SER A 222 10.39 2.86 19.20
C SER A 222 11.23 1.82 19.97
N THR A 223 10.60 0.86 20.65
CA THR A 223 11.30 -0.16 21.43
C THR A 223 11.51 -1.48 20.67
N TYR A 224 10.93 -1.60 19.47
CA TYR A 224 10.92 -2.86 18.74
C TYR A 224 12.32 -3.43 18.47
N GLY A 225 13.27 -2.59 18.07
CA GLY A 225 14.64 -3.00 17.79
C GLY A 225 15.39 -3.55 19.01
N GLU A 226 15.10 -3.03 20.19
CA GLU A 226 15.68 -3.52 21.44
C GLU A 226 15.08 -4.88 21.82
N GLN A 227 13.78 -5.04 21.62
CA GLN A 227 13.04 -6.26 21.95
C GLN A 227 13.24 -7.40 20.93
N PHE A 228 13.76 -7.09 19.72
CA PHE A 228 14.00 -8.10 18.70
C PHE A 228 15.24 -8.94 19.03
N THR A 229 15.03 -10.23 19.32
CA THR A 229 16.05 -11.18 19.81
C THR A 229 16.37 -12.24 18.76
N GLU A 230 17.37 -13.11 19.05
CA GLU A 230 17.63 -14.32 18.25
C GLU A 230 16.39 -15.22 18.14
N GLN A 231 15.62 -15.35 19.23
CA GLN A 231 14.37 -16.11 19.18
C GLN A 231 13.33 -15.46 18.26
N SER A 232 13.27 -14.13 18.23
CA SER A 232 12.43 -13.39 17.29
C SER A 232 12.84 -13.67 15.86
N LEU A 233 14.13 -13.66 15.56
CA LEU A 233 14.65 -13.95 14.23
C LEU A 233 14.31 -15.39 13.79
N VAL A 234 14.46 -16.39 14.68
CA VAL A 234 14.09 -17.78 14.40
C VAL A 234 12.58 -17.88 14.09
N LYS A 235 11.72 -17.31 14.93
CA LYS A 235 10.26 -17.30 14.72
C LYS A 235 9.89 -16.64 13.38
N THR A 236 10.54 -15.54 13.02
CA THR A 236 10.34 -14.85 11.73
C THR A 236 10.68 -15.76 10.58
N LYS A 237 11.87 -16.40 10.62
CA LYS A 237 12.32 -17.32 9.58
C LYS A 237 11.35 -18.48 9.39
N ASP A 238 10.94 -19.12 10.47
CA ASP A 238 10.00 -20.26 10.44
C ASP A 238 8.63 -19.87 9.85
N ALA A 239 8.10 -18.71 10.25
CA ALA A 239 6.84 -18.20 9.71
C ALA A 239 6.93 -17.96 8.20
N MET A 240 7.99 -17.29 7.74
CA MET A 240 8.16 -16.97 6.33
C MET A 240 8.50 -18.19 5.47
N PHE A 241 9.22 -19.19 5.98
CA PHE A 241 9.40 -20.45 5.27
C PHE A 241 8.07 -21.17 5.01
N LYS A 242 7.18 -21.19 6.00
CA LYS A 242 5.83 -21.77 5.84
C LYS A 242 4.98 -21.00 4.84
N GLU A 243 5.00 -19.67 4.90
CA GLU A 243 4.30 -18.79 3.98
C GLU A 243 4.79 -19.00 2.54
N ASN A 244 6.10 -19.01 2.32
CA ASN A 244 6.69 -19.23 1.00
C ASN A 244 6.36 -20.62 0.42
N ALA A 245 6.34 -21.68 1.25
CA ALA A 245 5.99 -23.02 0.79
C ALA A 245 4.55 -23.07 0.27
N ALA A 246 3.60 -22.46 0.99
CA ALA A 246 2.18 -22.42 0.60
C ALA A 246 1.93 -21.59 -0.67
N ALA A 247 2.73 -20.56 -0.94
CA ALA A 247 2.57 -19.68 -2.10
C ALA A 247 2.76 -20.39 -3.46
N PHE A 248 3.31 -21.61 -3.50
CA PHE A 248 3.55 -22.35 -4.74
C PHE A 248 2.55 -23.46 -5.03
N GLU A 249 1.61 -23.71 -4.15
CA GLU A 249 0.69 -24.85 -4.27
C GLU A 249 -0.33 -24.65 -5.41
N MET A 250 -0.83 -23.42 -5.57
CA MET A 250 -1.90 -23.08 -6.52
C MET A 250 -1.36 -22.40 -7.78
N PRO A 251 -1.89 -22.73 -8.98
CA PRO A 251 -1.51 -22.07 -10.24
C PRO A 251 -1.72 -20.56 -10.21
N ASP A 252 -2.81 -20.09 -9.60
CA ASP A 252 -3.13 -18.65 -9.49
C ASP A 252 -2.08 -17.91 -8.66
N ALA A 253 -1.63 -18.49 -7.55
CA ALA A 253 -0.57 -17.89 -6.72
C ALA A 253 0.77 -17.79 -7.48
N ARG A 254 1.06 -18.76 -8.38
CA ARG A 254 2.23 -18.68 -9.25
C ARG A 254 2.09 -17.60 -10.31
N LEU A 255 0.88 -17.41 -10.85
CA LEU A 255 0.60 -16.35 -11.82
C LEU A 255 0.71 -14.96 -11.16
N ASP A 256 0.15 -14.80 -9.97
CA ASP A 256 0.26 -13.56 -9.18
C ASP A 256 1.73 -13.21 -8.94
N LEU A 257 2.55 -14.19 -8.58
CA LEU A 257 3.99 -14.00 -8.37
C LEU A 257 4.72 -13.57 -9.65
N LEU A 258 4.43 -14.20 -10.81
CA LEU A 258 5.02 -13.79 -12.08
C LEU A 258 4.59 -12.36 -12.46
N SER A 259 3.30 -12.04 -12.28
CA SER A 259 2.77 -10.71 -12.55
C SER A 259 3.42 -9.67 -11.64
N GLU A 260 3.61 -9.98 -10.35
CA GLU A 260 4.32 -9.13 -9.40
C GLU A 260 5.77 -8.89 -9.85
N MET A 261 6.49 -9.95 -10.22
CA MET A 261 7.86 -9.83 -10.73
C MET A 261 7.91 -8.94 -11.98
N THR A 262 6.99 -9.12 -12.90
CA THR A 262 6.89 -8.34 -14.14
C THR A 262 6.58 -6.88 -13.86
N VAL A 263 5.56 -6.59 -13.06
CA VAL A 263 5.08 -5.24 -12.74
C VAL A 263 6.13 -4.45 -11.95
N ASP A 264 6.74 -5.08 -10.95
CA ASP A 264 7.70 -4.43 -10.05
C ASP A 264 9.15 -4.49 -10.59
N GLY A 265 9.38 -5.15 -11.74
CA GLY A 265 10.69 -5.27 -12.37
C GLY A 265 11.68 -6.11 -11.57
N LEU A 266 11.18 -7.14 -10.88
CA LEU A 266 12.01 -8.03 -10.06
C LEU A 266 12.80 -9.00 -10.96
N PRO A 267 14.00 -9.41 -10.55
CA PRO A 267 14.80 -10.37 -11.31
C PRO A 267 14.17 -11.78 -11.28
N VAL A 268 14.43 -12.58 -12.32
CA VAL A 268 13.88 -13.95 -12.44
C VAL A 268 14.31 -14.90 -11.33
N ASP A 269 15.39 -14.60 -10.64
CA ASP A 269 15.93 -15.36 -9.51
C ASP A 269 15.55 -14.74 -8.14
N ASP A 270 14.62 -13.78 -8.11
CA ASP A 270 14.25 -13.03 -6.91
C ASP A 270 13.86 -13.92 -5.73
N LEU A 271 13.02 -14.93 -5.98
CA LEU A 271 12.64 -15.89 -4.94
C LEU A 271 13.81 -16.65 -4.35
N LYS A 272 14.76 -17.04 -5.19
CA LYS A 272 15.97 -17.73 -4.75
C LYS A 272 16.84 -16.81 -3.89
N ARG A 273 16.92 -15.53 -4.27
CA ARG A 273 17.61 -14.51 -3.48
C ARG A 273 16.94 -14.29 -2.13
N GLN A 274 15.62 -14.19 -2.11
CA GLN A 274 14.82 -14.07 -0.88
C GLN A 274 15.04 -15.28 0.04
N GLU A 275 15.00 -16.49 -0.49
CA GLU A 275 15.26 -17.73 0.28
C GLU A 275 16.67 -17.76 0.87
N GLN A 276 17.68 -17.39 0.07
CA GLN A 276 19.07 -17.31 0.55
C GLN A 276 19.23 -16.26 1.64
N LEU A 277 18.58 -15.09 1.50
CA LEU A 277 18.62 -14.03 2.49
C LEU A 277 17.93 -14.49 3.78
N LEU A 278 16.76 -15.14 3.68
CA LEU A 278 16.04 -15.68 4.81
C LEU A 278 16.89 -16.65 5.63
N LYS A 279 17.66 -17.53 4.95
CA LYS A 279 18.57 -18.48 5.61
C LYS A 279 19.73 -17.78 6.32
N ARG A 280 20.38 -16.81 5.65
CA ARG A 280 21.64 -16.21 6.12
C ARG A 280 21.48 -15.01 7.05
N MET A 281 20.30 -14.35 7.11
CA MET A 281 20.11 -13.15 7.89
C MET A 281 20.47 -13.35 9.34
N THR A 282 21.28 -12.45 9.88
CA THR A 282 21.76 -12.44 11.27
C THR A 282 20.98 -11.42 12.10
N LEU A 283 21.05 -11.56 13.43
CA LEU A 283 20.39 -10.60 14.34
C LEU A 283 20.92 -9.16 14.17
N PRO A 284 22.24 -8.91 14.04
CA PRO A 284 22.74 -7.55 13.78
C PRO A 284 22.19 -6.93 12.51
N GLU A 285 22.05 -7.70 11.42
CA GLU A 285 21.45 -7.24 10.16
C GLU A 285 19.96 -6.92 10.33
N ALA A 286 19.21 -7.80 11.03
CA ALA A 286 17.80 -7.55 11.34
C ALA A 286 17.62 -6.27 12.16
N LYS A 287 18.44 -6.07 13.21
CA LYS A 287 18.40 -4.84 14.01
C LYS A 287 18.82 -3.60 13.24
N ALA A 288 19.76 -3.70 12.32
CA ALA A 288 20.12 -2.60 11.42
C ALA A 288 18.94 -2.24 10.49
N CYS A 289 18.27 -3.25 9.94
CA CYS A 289 17.07 -3.06 9.13
C CYS A 289 15.93 -2.37 9.91
N ILE A 290 15.68 -2.78 11.16
CA ILE A 290 14.69 -2.15 12.05
C ILE A 290 15.03 -0.67 12.25
N ARG A 291 16.28 -0.33 12.60
CA ARG A 291 16.70 1.07 12.79
C ARG A 291 16.54 1.92 11.53
N ASN A 292 16.78 1.34 10.37
CA ASN A 292 16.73 2.08 9.11
C ASN A 292 15.29 2.32 8.61
N TRP A 293 14.39 1.36 8.83
CA TRP A 293 13.07 1.37 8.19
C TRP A 293 11.90 1.48 9.15
N LEU A 294 12.08 1.21 10.43
CA LEU A 294 11.07 1.32 11.48
C LEU A 294 11.40 2.41 12.51
N ASP A 295 12.03 3.48 12.04
CA ASP A 295 12.34 4.65 12.85
C ASP A 295 11.09 5.52 13.05
N TYR A 296 10.58 5.57 14.29
CA TYR A 296 9.40 6.36 14.65
C TYR A 296 9.57 7.86 14.32
N ASP A 297 10.78 8.41 14.42
CA ASP A 297 11.01 9.86 14.21
C ASP A 297 10.75 10.26 12.76
N ARG A 298 10.88 9.35 11.82
CA ARG A 298 10.54 9.54 10.40
C ARG A 298 9.06 9.39 10.08
N MET A 299 8.26 8.86 11.02
CA MET A 299 6.85 8.56 10.82
C MET A 299 5.95 9.74 11.24
N PHE A 300 4.79 9.81 10.65
CA PHE A 300 3.72 10.72 11.06
C PHE A 300 2.38 9.98 11.14
N PHE A 301 1.51 10.52 11.97
CA PHE A 301 0.15 10.01 12.13
C PHE A 301 -0.82 10.70 11.18
N VAL A 302 -1.78 9.95 10.67
CA VAL A 302 -3.06 10.45 10.18
C VAL A 302 -4.15 9.82 11.03
N VAL A 303 -4.97 10.67 11.65
CA VAL A 303 -6.08 10.24 12.52
C VAL A 303 -7.37 10.76 11.94
N VAL A 304 -8.32 9.88 11.68
CA VAL A 304 -9.69 10.23 11.29
C VAL A 304 -10.60 9.91 12.45
N GLY A 305 -11.22 10.92 13.06
CA GLY A 305 -12.03 10.74 14.26
C GLY A 305 -12.78 12.01 14.66
N ASP A 306 -13.51 11.95 15.75
CA ASP A 306 -14.29 13.07 16.27
C ASP A 306 -13.40 14.12 16.97
N ALA A 307 -13.22 15.28 16.32
CA ALA A 307 -12.35 16.33 16.83
C ALA A 307 -12.82 16.89 18.19
N ALA A 308 -14.15 17.00 18.39
CA ALA A 308 -14.71 17.54 19.62
C ALA A 308 -14.26 16.75 20.87
N SER A 309 -14.09 15.44 20.73
CA SER A 309 -13.69 14.57 21.85
C SER A 309 -12.20 14.26 21.91
N GLN A 310 -11.43 14.34 20.79
CA GLN A 310 -10.07 13.83 20.73
C GLN A 310 -9.00 14.89 20.49
N LEU A 311 -9.28 15.94 19.71
CA LEU A 311 -8.25 16.85 19.19
C LEU A 311 -7.46 17.54 20.29
N ASP A 312 -8.12 18.05 21.34
CA ASP A 312 -7.44 18.75 22.44
C ASP A 312 -6.54 17.82 23.27
N ARG A 313 -6.97 16.57 23.46
CA ARG A 313 -6.17 15.56 24.16
C ARG A 313 -4.90 15.24 23.38
N ILE A 314 -5.02 15.09 22.05
CA ILE A 314 -3.90 14.80 21.17
C ILE A 314 -2.92 15.99 21.12
N ARG A 315 -3.40 17.22 21.01
CA ARG A 315 -2.57 18.44 21.05
C ARG A 315 -1.73 18.55 22.34
N LYS A 316 -2.30 18.17 23.47
CA LYS A 316 -1.64 18.24 24.79
C LYS A 316 -0.75 17.03 25.09
N SER A 317 -0.71 16.02 24.22
CA SER A 317 -0.05 14.73 24.49
C SER A 317 1.46 14.73 24.39
N GLY A 318 2.07 15.74 23.78
CA GLY A 318 3.50 15.77 23.49
C GLY A 318 3.94 14.83 22.33
N LEU A 319 3.01 14.31 21.53
CA LEU A 319 3.34 13.49 20.35
C LEU A 319 3.96 14.30 19.22
N GLY A 320 3.82 15.63 19.25
CA GLY A 320 4.34 16.56 18.26
C GLY A 320 3.27 17.52 17.74
N GLU A 321 3.62 18.31 16.72
CA GLU A 321 2.69 19.26 16.10
C GLU A 321 1.48 18.54 15.50
N VAL A 322 0.28 19.14 15.71
CA VAL A 322 -1.00 18.62 15.22
C VAL A 322 -1.61 19.61 14.23
N LYS A 323 -1.76 19.19 12.98
CA LYS A 323 -2.42 19.93 11.91
C LYS A 323 -3.78 19.32 11.62
N VAL A 324 -4.83 20.13 11.68
CA VAL A 324 -6.17 19.72 11.23
C VAL A 324 -6.21 19.84 9.70
N VAL A 325 -6.72 18.82 9.05
CA VAL A 325 -6.79 18.74 7.59
C VAL A 325 -8.21 18.98 7.14
N ASP A 326 -8.41 20.00 6.30
CA ASP A 326 -9.67 20.19 5.60
C ASP A 326 -9.68 19.32 4.32
N LEU A 327 -10.60 18.37 4.26
CA LEU A 327 -10.74 17.49 3.09
C LEU A 327 -11.19 18.24 1.82
N GLN A 328 -11.76 19.44 1.96
CA GLN A 328 -12.16 20.25 0.79
C GLN A 328 -10.95 20.87 0.09
N GLU A 329 -9.86 21.12 0.83
CA GLU A 329 -8.60 21.63 0.29
C GLU A 329 -7.76 20.55 -0.42
N LEU A 330 -8.09 19.27 -0.22
CA LEU A 330 -7.36 18.12 -0.78
C LEU A 330 -8.04 17.50 -2.02
N ARG A 331 -9.15 18.10 -2.48
CA ARG A 331 -9.95 17.60 -3.64
C ARG A 331 -9.69 18.36 -4.91
#